data_186418d813549934679241919a961c0a
#
_entry.id   186418d813549934679241919a961c0a
#
_cell.length_a   1.000
_cell.length_b   1.000
_cell.length_c   1.000
_cell.angle_alpha   90.00
_cell.angle_beta   90.00
_cell.angle_gamma   90.00
#
_symmetry.space_group_name_H-M   'P 1'
#
loop_
_entity.id
_entity.type
_entity.pdbx_description
1 polymer ?
#
loop_
_entity_poly.entity_id
_entity_poly.type
_entity_poly.pdbx_seq_one_letter_code
_entity_poly.pdbx_strand_id
1 'polypeptide(L)'
;RDNIKLRQLNAKIKDLIAGDYSEVVDMQGSPELTDITNSINDLSEVIRLTHENLEQETKRLTSILSYMTDGVLATNRRGQIIMVNEMAAKQLNVNPDEVLNTSILDLLSLGDDYDLRSLITEVPELTIDSQDENGEYISLRVRFALIRRESGFISGLVAVLHDTTEQDKEERERRLFVSNVSHELRTPLTSVKSYLEALDDGALSEPVAPDFVKVSLNETNRMMRMVTDLLSLSRIDNE
;
A
#
# COMPACT_ATOMS: atom_id res chain seq x y z
N ARG A 1 -31.89 -20.77 -53.14
CA ARG A 1 -32.40 -19.99 -51.98
C ARG A 1 -31.64 -20.29 -50.71
N ASP A 2 -31.26 -21.52 -50.41
CA ASP A 2 -30.58 -21.92 -49.18
C ASP A 2 -29.14 -21.43 -49.13
N ASN A 3 -28.46 -21.30 -50.26
CA ASN A 3 -27.08 -20.77 -50.34
C ASN A 3 -26.98 -19.29 -49.94
N ILE A 4 -28.04 -18.51 -50.17
CA ILE A 4 -28.05 -17.08 -49.76
C ILE A 4 -28.24 -16.99 -48.25
N LYS A 5 -29.08 -17.82 -47.66
CA LYS A 5 -29.35 -17.87 -46.23
C LYS A 5 -28.15 -18.35 -45.44
N LEU A 6 -27.43 -19.35 -45.94
CA LEU A 6 -26.17 -19.80 -45.35
C LEU A 6 -25.06 -18.72 -45.36
N ARG A 7 -25.06 -17.89 -46.43
CA ARG A 7 -24.14 -16.73 -46.47
C ARG A 7 -24.50 -15.67 -45.44
N GLN A 8 -25.79 -15.42 -45.19
CA GLN A 8 -26.24 -14.48 -44.16
C GLN A 8 -25.91 -14.98 -42.75
N LEU A 9 -26.09 -16.28 -42.46
CA LEU A 9 -25.65 -16.88 -41.20
C LEU A 9 -24.15 -16.79 -41.00
N ASN A 10 -23.38 -17.08 -42.05
CA ASN A 10 -21.92 -16.96 -41.99
C ASN A 10 -21.46 -15.51 -41.77
N ALA A 11 -22.15 -14.56 -42.40
CA ALA A 11 -21.91 -13.13 -42.14
C ALA A 11 -22.18 -12.77 -40.67
N LYS A 12 -23.30 -13.25 -40.13
CA LYS A 12 -23.62 -13.01 -38.69
C LYS A 12 -22.60 -13.61 -37.75
N ILE A 13 -22.12 -14.83 -38.02
CA ILE A 13 -21.02 -15.45 -37.22
C ILE A 13 -19.76 -14.60 -37.31
N LYS A 14 -19.42 -14.05 -38.48
CA LYS A 14 -18.28 -13.14 -38.62
C LYS A 14 -18.46 -11.85 -37.87
N ASP A 15 -19.66 -11.27 -37.85
CA ASP A 15 -19.99 -10.08 -37.07
C ASP A 15 -19.87 -10.36 -35.56
N LEU A 16 -20.32 -11.52 -35.09
CA LEU A 16 -20.12 -11.97 -33.70
C LEU A 16 -18.65 -12.09 -33.33
N ILE A 17 -17.84 -12.66 -34.21
CA ILE A 17 -16.38 -12.75 -34.02
C ILE A 17 -15.72 -11.35 -33.97
N ALA A 18 -16.24 -10.40 -34.74
CA ALA A 18 -15.79 -9.02 -34.76
C ALA A 18 -16.28 -8.18 -33.58
N GLY A 19 -17.16 -8.71 -32.72
CA GLY A 19 -17.68 -8.04 -31.54
C GLY A 19 -19.01 -7.31 -31.74
N ASP A 20 -19.68 -7.54 -32.85
CA ASP A 20 -21.05 -7.00 -33.10
C ASP A 20 -22.10 -8.03 -32.74
N TYR A 21 -22.79 -7.80 -31.62
CA TYR A 21 -23.81 -8.69 -31.03
C TYR A 21 -25.24 -8.15 -31.25
N SER A 22 -25.42 -7.06 -32.02
CA SER A 22 -26.62 -6.24 -31.97
C SER A 22 -27.77 -6.74 -32.86
N GLU A 23 -27.52 -7.53 -33.91
CA GLU A 23 -28.54 -7.93 -34.86
C GLU A 23 -29.05 -9.36 -34.63
N VAL A 24 -30.36 -9.52 -34.55
CA VAL A 24 -31.06 -10.81 -34.58
C VAL A 24 -31.26 -11.20 -36.03
N VAL A 25 -30.89 -12.43 -36.35
CA VAL A 25 -31.17 -12.98 -37.67
C VAL A 25 -32.57 -13.58 -37.68
N ASP A 26 -33.42 -13.08 -38.52
CA ASP A 26 -34.75 -13.64 -38.77
C ASP A 26 -34.76 -14.33 -40.14
N MET A 27 -34.73 -15.64 -40.13
CA MET A 27 -34.78 -16.45 -41.35
C MET A 27 -35.83 -17.56 -41.24
N GLN A 28 -36.82 -17.47 -42.10
CA GLN A 28 -37.77 -18.55 -42.30
C GLN A 28 -37.26 -19.49 -43.40
N GLY A 29 -37.22 -20.79 -43.10
CA GLY A 29 -36.67 -21.78 -44.03
C GLY A 29 -37.12 -23.21 -43.68
N SER A 30 -36.29 -24.20 -44.02
CA SER A 30 -36.49 -25.54 -43.52
C SER A 30 -36.42 -25.60 -42.00
N PRO A 31 -37.02 -26.61 -41.35
CA PRO A 31 -36.96 -26.74 -39.89
C PRO A 31 -35.53 -26.70 -39.37
N GLU A 32 -34.58 -27.36 -40.07
CA GLU A 32 -33.17 -27.40 -39.67
C GLU A 32 -32.50 -26.01 -39.75
N LEU A 33 -32.84 -25.22 -40.77
CA LEU A 33 -32.31 -23.88 -40.93
C LEU A 33 -32.85 -22.92 -39.86
N THR A 34 -34.08 -23.10 -39.48
CA THR A 34 -34.72 -22.32 -38.39
C THR A 34 -34.07 -22.67 -37.05
N ASP A 35 -33.82 -23.95 -36.78
CA ASP A 35 -33.15 -24.37 -35.54
C ASP A 35 -31.72 -23.83 -35.44
N ILE A 36 -30.94 -23.84 -36.54
CA ILE A 36 -29.59 -23.23 -36.57
C ILE A 36 -29.66 -21.72 -36.33
N THR A 37 -30.63 -21.05 -36.95
CA THR A 37 -30.83 -19.59 -36.77
C THR A 37 -31.14 -19.24 -35.32
N ASN A 38 -32.04 -20.00 -34.69
CA ASN A 38 -32.39 -19.82 -33.29
C ASN A 38 -31.17 -20.06 -32.39
N SER A 39 -30.40 -21.12 -32.65
CA SER A 39 -29.20 -21.44 -31.87
C SER A 39 -28.14 -20.34 -31.99
N ILE A 40 -27.96 -19.76 -33.18
CA ILE A 40 -27.01 -18.61 -33.37
C ILE A 40 -27.50 -17.37 -32.63
N ASN A 41 -28.82 -17.10 -32.66
CA ASN A 41 -29.37 -15.95 -31.92
C ASN A 41 -29.23 -16.14 -30.39
N ASP A 42 -29.50 -17.36 -29.89
CA ASP A 42 -29.31 -17.69 -28.47
C ASP A 42 -27.82 -17.54 -28.05
N LEU A 43 -26.91 -18.04 -28.89
CA LEU A 43 -25.46 -17.87 -28.67
C LEU A 43 -25.06 -16.40 -28.68
N SER A 44 -25.58 -15.63 -29.62
CA SER A 44 -25.33 -14.17 -29.69
C SER A 44 -25.78 -13.47 -28.41
N GLU A 45 -26.93 -13.83 -27.87
CA GLU A 45 -27.46 -13.25 -26.63
C GLU A 45 -26.61 -13.64 -25.42
N VAL A 46 -26.18 -14.91 -25.30
CA VAL A 46 -25.29 -15.36 -24.23
C VAL A 46 -23.97 -14.65 -24.28
N ILE A 47 -23.36 -14.48 -25.47
CA ILE A 47 -22.11 -13.75 -25.64
C ILE A 47 -22.28 -12.28 -25.26
N ARG A 48 -23.35 -11.63 -25.69
CA ARG A 48 -23.68 -10.25 -25.37
C ARG A 48 -23.79 -10.03 -23.86
N LEU A 49 -24.55 -10.85 -23.17
CA LEU A 49 -24.75 -10.80 -21.71
C LEU A 49 -23.43 -11.04 -20.97
N THR A 50 -22.66 -12.03 -21.41
CA THR A 50 -21.33 -12.33 -20.82
C THR A 50 -20.38 -11.17 -20.98
N HIS A 51 -20.35 -10.55 -22.16
CA HIS A 51 -19.50 -9.38 -22.44
C HIS A 51 -19.90 -8.17 -21.59
N GLU A 52 -21.22 -7.88 -21.49
CA GLU A 52 -21.72 -6.80 -20.64
C GLU A 52 -21.38 -7.02 -19.16
N ASN A 53 -21.52 -8.26 -18.66
CA ASN A 53 -21.16 -8.62 -17.30
C ASN A 53 -19.66 -8.44 -17.03
N LEU A 54 -18.80 -8.85 -17.97
CA LEU A 54 -17.35 -8.64 -17.87
C LEU A 54 -16.99 -7.15 -17.85
N GLU A 55 -17.63 -6.35 -18.70
CA GLU A 55 -17.43 -4.89 -18.70
C GLU A 55 -17.84 -4.26 -17.37
N GLN A 56 -18.99 -4.65 -16.83
CA GLN A 56 -19.46 -4.17 -15.53
C GLN A 56 -18.51 -4.54 -14.39
N GLU A 57 -18.06 -5.79 -14.34
CA GLU A 57 -17.10 -6.23 -13.32
C GLU A 57 -15.76 -5.51 -13.47
N THR A 58 -15.27 -5.30 -14.67
CA THR A 58 -14.04 -4.53 -14.92
C THR A 58 -14.18 -3.09 -14.47
N LYS A 59 -15.30 -2.44 -14.80
CA LYS A 59 -15.58 -1.06 -14.34
C LYS A 59 -15.69 -0.98 -12.82
N ARG A 60 -16.33 -1.96 -12.20
CA ARG A 60 -16.45 -2.05 -10.74
C ARG A 60 -15.10 -2.18 -10.06
N LEU A 61 -14.24 -3.08 -10.54
CA LEU A 61 -12.88 -3.28 -10.03
C LEU A 61 -12.04 -2.02 -10.22
N THR A 62 -12.11 -1.40 -11.39
CA THR A 62 -11.39 -0.14 -11.67
C THR A 62 -11.84 0.98 -10.74
N SER A 63 -13.15 1.09 -10.48
CA SER A 63 -13.69 2.08 -9.55
C SER A 63 -13.19 1.83 -8.12
N ILE A 64 -13.22 0.58 -7.65
CA ILE A 64 -12.69 0.23 -6.32
C ILE A 64 -11.22 0.62 -6.21
N LEU A 65 -10.40 0.27 -7.19
CA LEU A 65 -8.98 0.60 -7.22
C LEU A 65 -8.71 2.13 -7.26
N SER A 66 -9.59 2.89 -7.92
CA SER A 66 -9.47 4.36 -8.00
C SER A 66 -9.79 5.07 -6.68
N TYR A 67 -10.65 4.47 -5.85
CA TYR A 67 -11.01 5.02 -4.54
C TYR A 67 -10.15 4.49 -3.39
N MET A 68 -9.23 3.57 -3.65
CA MET A 68 -8.29 3.12 -2.63
C MET A 68 -7.33 4.23 -2.24
N THR A 69 -7.06 4.31 -0.94
CA THR A 69 -6.04 5.21 -0.37
C THR A 69 -4.63 4.67 -0.55
N ASP A 70 -4.51 3.38 -0.83
CA ASP A 70 -3.24 2.72 -1.08
C ASP A 70 -2.94 2.64 -2.57
N GLY A 71 -1.67 2.79 -2.93
CA GLY A 71 -1.19 2.52 -4.27
C GLY A 71 -1.15 1.02 -4.55
N VAL A 72 -1.53 0.62 -5.76
CA VAL A 72 -1.49 -0.77 -6.19
C VAL A 72 -0.78 -0.88 -7.53
N LEU A 73 0.19 -1.77 -7.59
CA LEU A 73 0.91 -2.18 -8.80
C LEU A 73 0.68 -3.67 -9.00
N ALA A 74 0.53 -4.09 -10.26
CA ALA A 74 0.54 -5.50 -10.62
C ALA A 74 1.53 -5.76 -11.74
N THR A 75 2.15 -6.94 -11.72
CA THR A 75 3.13 -7.37 -12.72
C THR A 75 2.75 -8.68 -13.38
N ASN A 76 3.36 -8.92 -14.53
CA ASN A 76 3.40 -10.24 -15.14
C ASN A 76 4.50 -11.11 -14.51
N ARG A 77 4.69 -12.32 -15.04
CA ARG A 77 5.71 -13.28 -14.57
C ARG A 77 7.15 -12.76 -14.65
N ARG A 78 7.40 -11.78 -15.52
CA ARG A 78 8.73 -11.18 -15.74
C ARG A 78 8.99 -9.97 -14.85
N GLY A 79 8.05 -9.65 -13.96
CA GLY A 79 8.15 -8.45 -13.12
C GLY A 79 7.88 -7.15 -13.87
N GLN A 80 7.30 -7.22 -15.07
CA GLN A 80 6.91 -6.06 -15.85
C GLN A 80 5.54 -5.58 -15.40
N ILE A 81 5.38 -4.29 -15.19
CA ILE A 81 4.16 -3.67 -14.69
C ILE A 81 3.06 -3.78 -15.76
N ILE A 82 1.92 -4.34 -15.38
CA ILE A 82 0.72 -4.48 -16.21
C ILE A 82 -0.44 -3.61 -15.72
N MET A 83 -0.39 -3.14 -14.47
CA MET A 83 -1.42 -2.30 -13.88
C MET A 83 -0.82 -1.35 -12.84
N VAL A 84 -1.28 -0.12 -12.86
CA VAL A 84 -0.98 0.93 -11.87
C VAL A 84 -2.29 1.65 -11.56
N ASN A 85 -2.69 1.71 -10.29
CA ASN A 85 -3.85 2.53 -9.93
C ASN A 85 -3.47 4.02 -9.81
N GLU A 86 -4.45 4.88 -9.73
CA GLU A 86 -4.24 6.33 -9.66
C GLU A 86 -3.41 6.74 -8.45
N MET A 87 -3.64 6.13 -7.29
CA MET A 87 -2.90 6.43 -6.07
C MET A 87 -1.42 6.07 -6.19
N ALA A 88 -1.08 4.90 -6.75
CA ALA A 88 0.32 4.53 -6.99
C ALA A 88 1.03 5.51 -7.92
N ALA A 89 0.36 5.97 -8.97
CA ALA A 89 0.91 6.97 -9.89
C ALA A 89 1.22 8.29 -9.17
N LYS A 90 0.35 8.75 -8.29
CA LYS A 90 0.56 9.96 -7.48
C LYS A 90 1.68 9.79 -6.46
N GLN A 91 1.70 8.68 -5.73
CA GLN A 91 2.70 8.36 -4.71
C GLN A 91 4.12 8.21 -5.28
N LEU A 92 4.23 7.69 -6.49
CA LEU A 92 5.52 7.50 -7.17
C LEU A 92 5.87 8.66 -8.11
N ASN A 93 4.96 9.61 -8.29
CA ASN A 93 5.09 10.73 -9.21
C ASN A 93 5.45 10.27 -10.63
N VAL A 94 4.68 9.34 -11.15
CA VAL A 94 4.88 8.74 -12.48
C VAL A 94 3.63 8.82 -13.32
N ASN A 95 3.81 8.82 -14.64
CA ASN A 95 2.71 8.66 -15.58
C ASN A 95 2.38 7.16 -15.72
N PRO A 96 1.13 6.73 -15.44
CA PRO A 96 0.75 5.33 -15.55
C PRO A 96 1.07 4.70 -16.91
N ASP A 97 0.84 5.42 -17.98
CA ASP A 97 1.05 4.94 -19.35
C ASP A 97 2.53 4.70 -19.70
N GLU A 98 3.43 5.47 -19.08
CA GLU A 98 4.88 5.37 -19.31
C GLU A 98 5.51 4.21 -18.53
N VAL A 99 4.94 3.83 -17.38
CA VAL A 99 5.50 2.77 -16.53
C VAL A 99 4.99 1.37 -16.90
N LEU A 100 3.95 1.26 -17.70
CA LEU A 100 3.50 -0.02 -18.22
C LEU A 100 4.61 -0.71 -18.99
N ASN A 101 4.75 -2.03 -18.78
CA ASN A 101 5.81 -2.87 -19.34
C ASN A 101 7.24 -2.56 -18.85
N THR A 102 7.43 -1.66 -17.90
CA THR A 102 8.71 -1.45 -17.24
C THR A 102 8.87 -2.38 -16.04
N SER A 103 10.11 -2.58 -15.57
CA SER A 103 10.38 -3.43 -14.42
C SER A 103 9.93 -2.78 -13.11
N ILE A 104 9.23 -3.56 -12.28
CA ILE A 104 8.88 -3.12 -10.91
C ILE A 104 10.12 -2.88 -10.06
N LEU A 105 11.20 -3.61 -10.28
CA LEU A 105 12.47 -3.41 -9.56
C LEU A 105 13.06 -2.02 -9.87
N ASP A 106 13.00 -1.59 -11.10
CA ASP A 106 13.48 -0.28 -11.52
C ASP A 106 12.57 0.83 -10.99
N LEU A 107 11.26 0.65 -11.09
CA LEU A 107 10.29 1.65 -10.63
C LEU A 107 10.40 1.90 -9.12
N LEU A 108 10.56 0.86 -8.32
CA LEU A 108 10.70 0.95 -6.87
C LEU A 108 12.16 1.06 -6.40
N SER A 109 13.11 1.16 -7.31
CA SER A 109 14.56 1.25 -7.03
C SER A 109 15.07 0.09 -6.15
N LEU A 110 14.61 -1.11 -6.41
CA LEU A 110 14.96 -2.31 -5.63
C LEU A 110 16.08 -3.16 -6.26
N GLY A 111 16.56 -2.81 -7.45
CA GLY A 111 17.49 -3.63 -8.23
C GLY A 111 18.85 -3.90 -7.58
N ASP A 112 19.26 -3.09 -6.60
CA ASP A 112 20.51 -3.28 -5.86
C ASP A 112 20.39 -4.32 -4.75
N ASP A 113 19.21 -4.44 -4.13
CA ASP A 113 18.96 -5.28 -2.95
C ASP A 113 18.20 -6.56 -3.28
N TYR A 114 17.36 -6.52 -4.31
CA TYR A 114 16.44 -7.60 -4.69
C TYR A 114 16.49 -7.88 -6.18
N ASP A 115 16.32 -9.15 -6.52
CA ASP A 115 15.95 -9.60 -7.85
C ASP A 115 14.49 -10.10 -7.85
N LEU A 116 13.96 -10.41 -9.02
CA LEU A 116 12.58 -10.90 -9.13
C LEU A 116 12.38 -12.21 -8.37
N ARG A 117 13.40 -13.08 -8.36
CA ARG A 117 13.35 -14.35 -7.67
C ARG A 117 13.27 -14.19 -6.17
N SER A 118 14.02 -13.26 -5.57
CA SER A 118 13.95 -12.96 -4.14
C SER A 118 12.60 -12.34 -3.75
N LEU A 119 12.03 -11.47 -4.56
CA LEU A 119 10.67 -10.96 -4.32
C LEU A 119 9.62 -12.06 -4.28
N ILE A 120 9.70 -13.03 -5.18
CA ILE A 120 8.78 -14.16 -5.27
C ILE A 120 8.97 -15.13 -4.09
N THR A 121 10.22 -15.40 -3.71
CA THR A 121 10.57 -16.41 -2.70
C THR A 121 10.39 -15.89 -1.28
N GLU A 122 10.84 -14.68 -1.01
CA GLU A 122 10.85 -14.08 0.33
C GLU A 122 9.56 -13.30 0.62
N VAL A 123 8.91 -12.77 -0.43
CA VAL A 123 7.73 -11.90 -0.33
C VAL A 123 7.94 -10.83 0.75
N PRO A 124 8.98 -10.00 0.64
CA PRO A 124 9.39 -9.11 1.72
C PRO A 124 8.40 -7.96 1.92
N GLU A 125 8.40 -7.41 3.13
CA GLU A 125 7.80 -6.10 3.42
C GLU A 125 8.93 -5.06 3.45
N LEU A 126 8.81 -4.02 2.65
CA LEU A 126 9.84 -3.02 2.44
C LEU A 126 9.32 -1.62 2.77
N THR A 127 10.24 -0.71 3.09
CA THR A 127 9.95 0.71 3.13
C THR A 127 10.80 1.41 2.07
N ILE A 128 10.17 2.20 1.22
CA ILE A 128 10.85 3.02 0.22
C ILE A 128 10.54 4.50 0.42
N ASP A 129 11.49 5.32 0.04
CA ASP A 129 11.33 6.76 0.01
C ASP A 129 10.92 7.21 -1.39
N SER A 130 9.96 8.12 -1.47
CA SER A 130 9.46 8.65 -2.73
C SER A 130 9.17 10.14 -2.59
N GLN A 131 8.87 10.77 -3.72
CA GLN A 131 8.28 12.10 -3.77
C GLN A 131 6.93 11.99 -4.46
N ASP A 132 5.92 12.63 -3.89
CA ASP A 132 4.58 12.67 -4.45
C ASP A 132 4.48 13.61 -5.66
N GLU A 133 3.28 13.74 -6.21
CA GLU A 133 2.99 14.64 -7.34
C GLU A 133 3.30 16.13 -7.07
N ASN A 134 3.36 16.53 -5.80
CA ASN A 134 3.71 17.89 -5.35
C ASN A 134 5.21 18.06 -5.08
N GLY A 135 6.00 16.99 -5.22
CA GLY A 135 7.42 16.97 -4.89
C GLY A 135 7.72 16.85 -3.41
N GLU A 136 6.72 16.55 -2.58
CA GLU A 136 6.88 16.34 -1.14
C GLU A 136 7.39 14.94 -0.86
N TYR A 137 8.30 14.83 0.11
CA TYR A 137 8.80 13.54 0.57
C TYR A 137 7.70 12.71 1.20
N ILE A 138 7.62 11.46 0.78
CA ILE A 138 6.74 10.45 1.38
C ILE A 138 7.49 9.14 1.66
N SER A 139 7.09 8.46 2.72
CA SER A 139 7.55 7.12 3.07
C SER A 139 6.46 6.12 2.74
N LEU A 140 6.79 5.14 1.90
CA LEU A 140 5.86 4.12 1.44
C LEU A 140 6.26 2.75 1.98
N ARG A 141 5.33 2.11 2.67
CA ARG A 141 5.45 0.70 3.03
C ARG A 141 4.92 -0.15 1.89
N VAL A 142 5.77 -1.01 1.36
CA VAL A 142 5.47 -1.88 0.23
C VAL A 142 5.29 -3.31 0.71
N ARG A 143 4.13 -3.88 0.42
CA ARG A 143 3.82 -5.29 0.65
C ARG A 143 3.59 -5.98 -0.68
N PHE A 144 4.14 -7.18 -0.82
CA PHE A 144 3.97 -7.99 -2.02
C PHE A 144 3.02 -9.16 -1.76
N ALA A 145 2.27 -9.51 -2.79
CA ALA A 145 1.48 -10.73 -2.83
C ALA A 145 1.68 -11.40 -4.20
N LEU A 146 1.62 -12.73 -4.21
CA LEU A 146 1.77 -13.51 -5.43
C LEU A 146 0.40 -13.70 -6.10
N ILE A 147 0.33 -13.48 -7.41
CA ILE A 147 -0.82 -13.86 -8.23
C ILE A 147 -0.59 -15.29 -8.70
N ARG A 148 -1.48 -16.21 -8.29
CA ARG A 148 -1.42 -17.62 -8.67
C ARG A 148 -2.58 -17.95 -9.60
N ARG A 149 -2.30 -18.79 -10.60
CA ARG A 149 -3.33 -19.46 -11.41
C ARG A 149 -3.91 -20.64 -10.64
N GLU A 150 -5.06 -21.15 -11.07
CA GLU A 150 -5.66 -22.37 -10.51
C GLU A 150 -4.71 -23.55 -10.48
N SER A 151 -3.81 -23.66 -11.46
CA SER A 151 -2.75 -24.67 -11.54
C SER A 151 -1.63 -24.52 -10.49
N GLY A 152 -1.65 -23.45 -9.67
CA GLY A 152 -0.62 -23.13 -8.68
C GLY A 152 0.60 -22.37 -9.23
N PHE A 153 0.70 -22.17 -10.55
CA PHE A 153 1.74 -21.37 -11.15
C PHE A 153 1.60 -19.89 -10.80
N ILE A 154 2.73 -19.26 -10.45
CA ILE A 154 2.80 -17.82 -10.21
C ILE A 154 2.71 -17.09 -11.54
N SER A 155 1.68 -16.24 -11.69
CA SER A 155 1.48 -15.44 -12.91
C SER A 155 1.98 -14.02 -12.80
N GLY A 156 2.31 -13.55 -11.59
CA GLY A 156 2.83 -12.22 -11.33
C GLY A 156 2.83 -11.86 -9.86
N LEU A 157 3.09 -10.59 -9.59
CA LEU A 157 3.11 -9.97 -8.27
C LEU A 157 2.09 -8.85 -8.19
N VAL A 158 1.54 -8.65 -7.01
CA VAL A 158 0.86 -7.40 -6.63
C VAL A 158 1.71 -6.71 -5.57
N ALA A 159 1.96 -5.43 -5.74
CA ALA A 159 2.57 -4.58 -4.72
C ALA A 159 1.53 -3.57 -4.22
N VAL A 160 1.35 -3.48 -2.91
CA VAL A 160 0.51 -2.49 -2.25
C VAL A 160 1.41 -1.47 -1.58
N LEU A 161 1.21 -0.19 -1.92
CA LEU A 161 1.99 0.94 -1.41
C LEU A 161 1.15 1.71 -0.41
N HIS A 162 1.51 1.62 0.86
CA HIS A 162 0.84 2.33 1.94
C HIS A 162 1.69 3.52 2.39
N ASP A 163 1.11 4.72 2.38
CA ASP A 163 1.78 5.92 2.86
C ASP A 163 1.83 5.93 4.39
N THR A 164 3.03 5.83 4.95
CA THR A 164 3.30 5.82 6.39
C THR A 164 3.94 7.12 6.88
N THR A 165 3.98 8.16 6.06
CA THR A 165 4.72 9.39 6.36
C THR A 165 4.31 10.02 7.69
N GLU A 166 3.02 10.21 7.92
CA GLU A 166 2.53 10.77 9.18
C GLU A 166 2.78 9.84 10.37
N GLN A 167 2.54 8.55 10.22
CA GLN A 167 2.78 7.56 11.28
C GLN A 167 4.27 7.51 11.68
N ASP A 168 5.16 7.51 10.70
CA ASP A 168 6.61 7.50 10.93
C ASP A 168 7.08 8.80 11.60
N LYS A 169 6.48 9.94 11.25
CA LYS A 169 6.72 11.23 11.86
C LYS A 169 6.29 11.25 13.32
N GLU A 170 5.05 10.84 13.62
CA GLU A 170 4.52 10.76 14.98
C GLU A 170 5.35 9.82 15.86
N GLU A 171 5.77 8.66 15.33
CA GLU A 171 6.61 7.74 16.07
C GLU A 171 8.00 8.31 16.33
N ARG A 172 8.58 9.01 15.36
CA ARG A 172 9.87 9.68 15.53
C ARG A 172 9.80 10.78 16.58
N GLU A 173 8.77 11.60 16.54
CA GLU A 173 8.51 12.65 17.54
C GLU A 173 8.34 12.05 18.93
N ARG A 174 7.59 10.95 19.04
CA ARG A 174 7.43 10.23 20.32
C ARG A 174 8.76 9.68 20.85
N ARG A 175 9.58 9.08 19.99
CA ARG A 175 10.90 8.57 20.38
C ARG A 175 11.83 9.71 20.85
N LEU A 176 11.83 10.83 20.12
CA LEU A 176 12.61 12.01 20.51
C LEU A 176 12.14 12.57 21.85
N PHE A 177 10.83 12.64 22.06
CA PHE A 177 10.25 13.07 23.34
C PHE A 177 10.72 12.18 24.50
N VAL A 178 10.60 10.85 24.38
CA VAL A 178 11.06 9.90 25.41
C VAL A 178 12.57 10.04 25.66
N SER A 179 13.37 10.19 24.60
CA SER A 179 14.81 10.37 24.70
C SER A 179 15.15 11.67 25.45
N ASN A 180 14.51 12.77 25.08
CA ASN A 180 14.74 14.08 25.72
C ASN A 180 14.36 14.06 27.21
N VAL A 181 13.19 13.49 27.55
CA VAL A 181 12.75 13.31 28.94
C VAL A 181 13.76 12.48 29.72
N SER A 182 14.24 11.39 29.14
CA SER A 182 15.26 10.54 29.78
C SER A 182 16.55 11.28 30.06
N HIS A 183 17.01 12.11 29.12
CA HIS A 183 18.20 12.96 29.32
C HIS A 183 17.99 14.03 30.38
N GLU A 184 16.85 14.72 30.33
CA GLU A 184 16.50 15.78 31.28
C GLU A 184 16.34 15.26 32.74
N LEU A 185 15.90 14.00 32.90
CA LEU A 185 15.80 13.36 34.22
C LEU A 185 17.14 12.77 34.67
N ARG A 186 17.99 12.30 33.77
CA ARG A 186 19.27 11.68 34.12
C ARG A 186 20.25 12.65 34.79
N THR A 187 20.32 13.90 34.29
CA THR A 187 21.26 14.93 34.79
C THR A 187 21.02 15.23 36.27
N PRO A 188 19.82 15.65 36.73
CA PRO A 188 19.55 15.87 38.13
C PRO A 188 19.66 14.60 38.97
N LEU A 189 19.31 13.44 38.42
CA LEU A 189 19.43 12.17 39.13
C LEU A 189 20.88 11.79 39.39
N THR A 190 21.78 12.02 38.42
CA THR A 190 23.20 11.81 38.54
C THR A 190 23.80 12.76 39.62
N SER A 191 23.33 14.00 39.64
CA SER A 191 23.71 14.98 40.65
C SER A 191 23.30 14.50 42.06
N VAL A 192 22.04 14.12 42.22
CA VAL A 192 21.53 13.58 43.52
C VAL A 192 22.37 12.38 43.95
N LYS A 193 22.64 11.45 43.05
CA LYS A 193 23.41 10.26 43.32
C LYS A 193 24.83 10.64 43.81
N SER A 194 25.50 11.56 43.12
CA SER A 194 26.86 11.98 43.49
C SER A 194 26.91 12.60 44.89
N TYR A 195 25.95 13.44 45.25
CA TYR A 195 25.89 14.02 46.61
C TYR A 195 25.59 12.98 47.67
N LEU A 196 24.71 12.04 47.40
CA LEU A 196 24.39 10.92 48.32
C LEU A 196 25.61 9.98 48.49
N GLU A 197 26.32 9.67 47.42
CA GLU A 197 27.57 8.88 47.49
C GLU A 197 28.63 9.59 48.31
N ALA A 198 28.81 10.90 48.13
CA ALA A 198 29.75 11.68 48.94
C ALA A 198 29.39 11.67 50.44
N LEU A 199 28.11 11.74 50.78
CA LEU A 199 27.62 11.64 52.15
C LEU A 199 27.89 10.25 52.74
N ASP A 200 27.66 9.19 51.97
CA ASP A 200 27.91 7.82 52.32
C ASP A 200 29.39 7.50 52.56
N ASP A 201 30.27 8.13 51.74
CA ASP A 201 31.74 7.99 51.79
C ASP A 201 32.42 8.79 52.94
N GLY A 202 31.64 9.47 53.78
CA GLY A 202 32.16 10.11 54.98
C GLY A 202 31.85 11.62 55.08
N ALA A 203 31.36 12.29 54.04
CA ALA A 203 30.97 13.70 54.11
C ALA A 203 29.79 13.98 55.05
N LEU A 204 29.11 12.94 55.54
CA LEU A 204 28.04 13.07 56.55
C LEU A 204 28.54 13.69 57.85
N SER A 205 29.80 13.47 58.23
CA SER A 205 30.45 14.04 59.42
C SER A 205 31.04 15.46 59.17
N GLU A 206 31.01 15.93 57.92
CA GLU A 206 31.61 17.18 57.52
C GLU A 206 30.62 18.35 57.61
N PRO A 207 31.09 19.62 57.77
CA PRO A 207 30.23 20.80 57.81
C PRO A 207 29.41 21.00 56.53
N VAL A 208 29.79 20.39 55.40
CA VAL A 208 29.10 20.50 54.11
C VAL A 208 27.88 19.58 54.00
N ALA A 209 27.66 18.65 54.91
CA ALA A 209 26.59 17.69 54.87
C ALA A 209 25.19 18.34 54.68
N PRO A 210 24.81 19.39 55.42
CA PRO A 210 23.50 20.04 55.22
C PRO A 210 23.35 20.64 53.81
N ASP A 211 24.40 21.16 53.20
CA ASP A 211 24.37 21.71 51.85
C ASP A 211 24.18 20.61 50.81
N PHE A 212 24.83 19.48 50.95
CA PHE A 212 24.65 18.32 50.06
C PHE A 212 23.24 17.77 50.12
N VAL A 213 22.66 17.68 51.31
CA VAL A 213 21.23 17.27 51.48
C VAL A 213 20.29 18.28 50.81
N LYS A 214 20.56 19.58 50.98
CA LYS A 214 19.74 20.65 50.41
C LYS A 214 19.78 20.64 48.88
N VAL A 215 20.93 20.44 48.26
CA VAL A 215 21.08 20.34 46.81
C VAL A 215 20.33 19.10 46.30
N SER A 216 20.49 17.96 46.95
CA SER A 216 19.81 16.73 46.59
C SER A 216 18.28 16.89 46.66
N LEU A 217 17.76 17.57 47.68
CA LEU A 217 16.34 17.83 47.84
C LEU A 217 15.82 18.80 46.74
N ASN A 218 16.57 19.85 46.41
CA ASN A 218 16.21 20.79 45.37
C ASN A 218 16.14 20.12 43.98
N GLU A 219 17.13 19.26 43.67
CA GLU A 219 17.14 18.51 42.41
C GLU A 219 15.98 17.51 42.35
N THR A 220 15.65 16.85 43.43
CA THR A 220 14.51 15.94 43.52
C THR A 220 13.18 16.68 43.30
N ASN A 221 13.01 17.86 43.93
CA ASN A 221 11.84 18.69 43.73
C ASN A 221 11.72 19.22 42.29
N ARG A 222 12.84 19.53 41.66
CA ARG A 222 12.89 19.91 40.26
C ARG A 222 12.42 18.76 39.35
N MET A 223 12.87 17.53 39.62
CA MET A 223 12.43 16.33 38.88
C MET A 223 10.92 16.10 39.03
N MET A 224 10.39 16.24 40.26
CA MET A 224 8.96 16.07 40.53
C MET A 224 8.12 17.09 39.75
N ARG A 225 8.54 18.35 39.68
CA ARG A 225 7.87 19.38 38.87
C ARG A 225 7.90 19.00 37.39
N MET A 226 9.04 18.60 36.87
CA MET A 226 9.21 18.18 35.48
C MET A 226 8.26 17.04 35.14
N VAL A 227 8.15 16.01 35.98
CA VAL A 227 7.23 14.89 35.78
C VAL A 227 5.76 15.38 35.80
N THR A 228 5.41 16.28 36.70
CA THR A 228 4.05 16.83 36.75
C THR A 228 3.72 17.62 35.49
N ASP A 229 4.64 18.44 34.99
CA ASP A 229 4.46 19.20 33.74
C ASP A 229 4.28 18.28 32.53
N LEU A 230 5.07 17.20 32.45
CA LEU A 230 4.97 16.21 31.39
C LEU A 230 3.61 15.46 31.40
N LEU A 231 3.12 15.10 32.58
CA LEU A 231 1.80 14.46 32.74
C LEU A 231 0.66 15.40 32.37
N SER A 232 0.81 16.69 32.62
CA SER A 232 -0.17 17.71 32.25
C SER A 232 -0.26 17.89 30.73
N LEU A 233 0.89 17.90 30.03
CA LEU A 233 0.93 17.93 28.56
C LEU A 233 0.29 16.69 27.94
N SER A 234 0.56 15.51 28.48
CA SER A 234 -0.02 14.24 27.99
C SER A 234 -1.56 14.19 28.13
N ARG A 235 -2.16 14.97 29.03
CA ARG A 235 -3.62 15.03 29.17
C ARG A 235 -4.29 15.94 28.15
N ILE A 236 -3.58 16.99 27.71
CA ILE A 236 -4.09 17.94 26.70
C ILE A 236 -4.14 17.29 25.31
N ASP A 237 -3.21 16.42 25.00
CA ASP A 237 -3.16 15.72 23.69
C ASP A 237 -4.20 14.59 23.55
N ASN A 238 -4.92 14.22 24.61
CA ASN A 238 -5.93 13.15 24.61
C ASN A 238 -7.41 13.67 24.69
N GLU A 239 -7.65 14.98 24.60
CA GLU A 239 -8.97 15.59 24.42
C GLU A 239 -9.16 16.09 22.97
#